data_aeea2f505782d36768751b10590cd666
#
_entry.id   aeea2f505782d36768751b10590cd666
#
_cell.length_a   1.000
_cell.length_b   1.000
_cell.length_c   1.000
_cell.angle_alpha   90.00
_cell.angle_beta   90.00
_cell.angle_gamma   90.00
#
_symmetry.space_group_name_H-M   'P 1'
#
loop_
_entity.id
_entity.type
_entity.pdbx_description
1 polymer ?
#
loop_
_entity_poly.entity_id
_entity_poly.type
_entity_poly.pdbx_seq_one_letter_code
_entity_poly.pdbx_strand_id
1 'polypeptide(L)'
;MQVSDDELGPLIRRHAVRHMPPEGLAERIRQSVRAEAAGAATPASAPTPKRSLRDAWKGLAWFGTGAATAWGLALVLLATPLAPQDMLAEAVTGNHVRSLMASHLADVASTDQHTVKPWFAGKLDFSPPVVDLAAEGFPLTGGRLDYLDGRTVAALVYRSGPHVINLFYWPAADARTAAPAFSTRQGYQLVRWAQGGMQAWAVSDLNAAELQNFASLMRERTAPPVARP
;
A
#
# COMPACT_ATOMS: atom_id res chain seq x y z
N MET A 1 22.97 -28.04 -9.78
CA MET A 1 22.30 -29.34 -9.68
C MET A 1 20.81 -29.08 -9.75
N GLN A 2 20.22 -29.23 -10.95
CA GLN A 2 18.78 -29.00 -11.18
C GLN A 2 18.08 -30.32 -10.91
N VAL A 3 17.21 -30.33 -9.92
CA VAL A 3 16.30 -31.47 -9.67
C VAL A 3 15.20 -31.38 -10.73
N SER A 4 14.98 -32.41 -11.49
CA SER A 4 13.93 -32.46 -12.52
C SER A 4 12.56 -32.59 -11.88
N ASP A 5 11.52 -32.01 -12.52
CA ASP A 5 10.13 -32.05 -12.02
C ASP A 5 9.63 -33.49 -11.82
N ASP A 6 10.15 -34.46 -12.55
CA ASP A 6 9.83 -35.89 -12.41
C ASP A 6 10.35 -36.50 -11.10
N GLU A 7 11.42 -35.95 -10.50
CA GLU A 7 11.98 -36.41 -9.22
C GLU A 7 11.33 -35.70 -8.02
N LEU A 8 10.78 -34.52 -8.23
CA LEU A 8 10.15 -33.73 -7.16
C LEU A 8 8.84 -34.36 -6.66
N GLY A 9 8.05 -34.93 -7.55
CA GLY A 9 6.76 -35.53 -7.22
C GLY A 9 6.83 -36.70 -6.23
N PRO A 10 7.76 -37.67 -6.40
CA PRO A 10 7.99 -38.73 -5.43
C PRO A 10 8.55 -38.25 -4.09
N LEU A 11 9.44 -37.25 -4.09
CA LEU A 11 10.00 -36.66 -2.86
C LEU A 11 8.93 -35.96 -2.03
N ILE A 12 8.08 -35.14 -2.66
CA ILE A 12 6.96 -34.50 -1.99
C ILE A 12 6.02 -35.54 -1.38
N ARG A 13 5.65 -36.58 -2.11
CA ARG A 13 4.79 -37.67 -1.61
C ARG A 13 5.39 -38.43 -0.43
N ARG A 14 6.71 -38.55 -0.36
CA ARG A 14 7.42 -39.25 0.72
C ARG A 14 7.54 -38.40 2.00
N HIS A 15 7.63 -37.08 1.85
CA HIS A 15 7.85 -36.15 2.98
C HIS A 15 6.62 -35.31 3.36
N ALA A 16 5.55 -35.33 2.55
CA ALA A 16 4.33 -34.61 2.88
C ALA A 16 3.64 -35.27 4.10
N VAL A 17 3.48 -34.50 5.14
CA VAL A 17 2.69 -34.91 6.32
C VAL A 17 1.21 -34.99 5.87
N ARG A 18 0.67 -36.19 5.81
CA ARG A 18 -0.75 -36.39 5.55
C ARG A 18 -1.53 -36.12 6.84
N HIS A 19 -2.22 -35.00 6.88
CA HIS A 19 -3.19 -34.75 7.95
C HIS A 19 -4.43 -35.62 7.72
N MET A 20 -4.83 -36.38 8.73
CA MET A 20 -6.13 -37.06 8.70
C MET A 20 -7.24 -36.02 8.75
N PRO A 21 -8.14 -36.02 7.80
CA PRO A 21 -9.26 -35.08 7.84
C PRO A 21 -10.13 -35.37 9.08
N PRO A 22 -10.80 -34.34 9.63
CA PRO A 22 -11.72 -34.52 10.74
C PRO A 22 -12.83 -35.52 10.38
N GLU A 23 -13.22 -36.33 11.35
CA GLU A 23 -14.32 -37.29 11.16
C GLU A 23 -15.58 -36.57 10.68
N GLY A 24 -16.25 -37.12 9.67
CA GLY A 24 -17.45 -36.56 9.07
C GLY A 24 -17.23 -35.48 7.99
N LEU A 25 -16.00 -35.07 7.67
CA LEU A 25 -15.76 -34.08 6.61
C LEU A 25 -16.26 -34.56 5.23
N ALA A 26 -15.99 -35.83 4.89
CA ALA A 26 -16.44 -36.41 3.63
C ALA A 26 -17.99 -36.44 3.51
N GLU A 27 -18.69 -36.67 4.60
CA GLU A 27 -20.15 -36.68 4.62
C GLU A 27 -20.74 -35.27 4.46
N ARG A 28 -20.15 -34.29 5.14
CA ARG A 28 -20.55 -32.88 4.97
C ARG A 28 -20.34 -32.38 3.54
N ILE A 29 -19.23 -32.76 2.91
CA ILE A 29 -18.97 -32.40 1.51
C ILE A 29 -20.00 -33.07 0.59
N ARG A 30 -20.30 -34.37 0.79
CA ARG A 30 -21.33 -35.06 0.00
C ARG A 30 -22.73 -34.44 0.20
N GLN A 31 -23.05 -34.01 1.41
CA GLN A 31 -24.33 -33.35 1.69
C GLN A 31 -24.42 -31.99 1.02
N SER A 32 -23.35 -31.17 1.04
CA SER A 32 -23.35 -29.87 0.36
C SER A 32 -23.46 -30.01 -1.16
N VAL A 33 -22.73 -30.97 -1.75
CA VAL A 33 -22.83 -31.24 -3.20
C VAL A 33 -24.22 -31.77 -3.59
N ARG A 34 -24.85 -32.63 -2.75
CA ARG A 34 -26.22 -33.09 -3.00
C ARG A 34 -27.26 -31.98 -2.84
N ALA A 35 -27.08 -31.07 -1.87
CA ALA A 35 -27.98 -29.93 -1.69
C ALA A 35 -27.90 -28.97 -2.89
N GLU A 36 -26.69 -28.75 -3.43
CA GLU A 36 -26.48 -27.91 -4.61
C GLU A 36 -27.06 -28.58 -5.88
N ALA A 37 -26.86 -29.89 -6.04
CA ALA A 37 -27.46 -30.65 -7.12
C ALA A 37 -29.00 -30.74 -7.03
N ALA A 38 -29.58 -30.80 -5.83
CA ALA A 38 -31.01 -30.78 -5.62
C ALA A 38 -31.61 -29.38 -5.87
N GLY A 39 -30.85 -28.30 -5.59
CA GLY A 39 -31.25 -26.93 -5.92
C GLY A 39 -31.23 -26.62 -7.43
N ALA A 40 -30.47 -27.41 -8.20
CA ALA A 40 -30.44 -27.32 -9.66
C ALA A 40 -31.53 -28.14 -10.37
N ALA A 41 -32.25 -29.01 -9.65
CA ALA A 41 -33.38 -29.75 -10.21
C ALA A 41 -34.63 -28.84 -10.29
N THR A 42 -34.96 -28.43 -11.48
CA THR A 42 -36.15 -27.64 -11.83
C THR A 42 -37.40 -28.35 -11.29
N PRO A 43 -38.27 -27.73 -10.46
CA PRO A 43 -39.53 -28.34 -10.03
C PRO A 43 -40.43 -28.53 -11.25
N ALA A 44 -40.91 -29.76 -11.39
CA ALA A 44 -41.92 -30.14 -12.38
C ALA A 44 -43.16 -29.24 -12.30
N SER A 45 -43.64 -28.85 -13.45
CA SER A 45 -44.72 -27.93 -13.73
C SER A 45 -46.01 -28.21 -12.92
N ALA A 46 -46.36 -27.30 -12.00
CA ALA A 46 -47.76 -27.17 -11.54
C ALA A 46 -48.58 -26.37 -12.58
N PRO A 47 -49.90 -26.61 -12.76
CA PRO A 47 -50.68 -25.97 -13.82
C PRO A 47 -50.79 -24.45 -13.55
N THR A 48 -50.28 -23.68 -14.47
CA THR A 48 -50.25 -22.23 -14.44
C THR A 48 -51.66 -21.66 -14.62
N PRO A 49 -52.10 -20.73 -13.74
CA PRO A 49 -53.22 -19.83 -14.09
C PRO A 49 -52.71 -18.93 -15.26
N LYS A 50 -53.60 -18.77 -16.27
CA LYS A 50 -53.33 -17.90 -17.43
C LYS A 50 -53.19 -16.45 -16.97
N ARG A 51 -51.97 -16.07 -16.51
CA ARG A 51 -51.59 -14.68 -16.30
C ARG A 51 -51.31 -14.05 -17.65
N SER A 52 -51.94 -12.89 -17.94
CA SER A 52 -51.71 -12.16 -19.17
C SER A 52 -50.24 -11.75 -19.26
N LEU A 53 -49.64 -11.82 -20.44
CA LEU A 53 -48.27 -11.36 -20.71
C LEU A 53 -47.99 -9.94 -20.19
N ARG A 54 -49.03 -9.09 -20.07
CA ARG A 54 -48.90 -7.72 -19.55
C ARG A 54 -48.57 -7.67 -18.05
N ASP A 55 -49.01 -8.65 -17.25
CA ASP A 55 -48.74 -8.70 -15.79
C ASP A 55 -47.35 -9.29 -15.50
N ALA A 56 -46.85 -10.18 -16.37
CA ALA A 56 -45.46 -10.69 -16.31
C ALA A 56 -44.45 -9.59 -16.57
N TRP A 57 -44.73 -8.69 -17.49
CA TRP A 57 -43.83 -7.56 -17.78
C TRP A 57 -43.78 -6.51 -16.66
N LYS A 58 -44.84 -6.30 -15.90
CA LYS A 58 -44.84 -5.41 -14.76
C LYS A 58 -43.97 -5.97 -13.61
N GLY A 59 -44.05 -7.27 -13.35
CA GLY A 59 -43.18 -7.92 -12.35
C GLY A 59 -41.70 -7.89 -12.72
N LEU A 60 -41.38 -8.11 -14.00
CA LEU A 60 -40.00 -8.07 -14.53
C LEU A 60 -39.39 -6.66 -14.51
N ALA A 61 -40.21 -5.62 -14.71
CA ALA A 61 -39.78 -4.22 -14.67
C ALA A 61 -39.32 -3.81 -13.24
N TRP A 62 -39.94 -4.30 -12.19
CA TRP A 62 -39.56 -4.00 -10.81
C TRP A 62 -38.34 -4.79 -10.34
N PHE A 63 -38.15 -6.04 -10.78
CA PHE A 63 -36.95 -6.81 -10.49
C PHE A 63 -35.75 -6.36 -11.33
N GLY A 64 -35.98 -5.94 -12.57
CA GLY A 64 -34.93 -5.47 -13.45
C GLY A 64 -34.27 -4.15 -13.00
N THR A 65 -35.07 -3.22 -12.44
CA THR A 65 -34.53 -1.94 -11.92
C THR A 65 -33.67 -2.13 -10.68
N GLY A 66 -34.03 -3.03 -9.76
CA GLY A 66 -33.24 -3.30 -8.54
C GLY A 66 -31.90 -3.98 -8.85
N ALA A 67 -31.89 -4.94 -9.77
CA ALA A 67 -30.66 -5.62 -10.19
C ALA A 67 -29.73 -4.65 -10.98
N ALA A 68 -30.28 -3.86 -11.90
CA ALA A 68 -29.48 -2.91 -12.68
C ALA A 68 -28.85 -1.81 -11.81
N THR A 69 -29.55 -1.32 -10.79
CA THR A 69 -28.98 -0.35 -9.84
C THR A 69 -27.93 -0.97 -8.93
N ALA A 70 -28.11 -2.21 -8.46
CA ALA A 70 -27.12 -2.91 -7.64
C ALA A 70 -25.85 -3.23 -8.43
N TRP A 71 -25.97 -3.69 -9.69
CA TRP A 71 -24.84 -3.91 -10.59
C TRP A 71 -24.16 -2.61 -11.01
N GLY A 72 -24.92 -1.55 -11.26
CA GLY A 72 -24.39 -0.22 -11.55
C GLY A 72 -23.58 0.35 -10.38
N LEU A 73 -24.10 0.22 -9.15
CA LEU A 73 -23.38 0.65 -7.96
C LEU A 73 -22.13 -0.20 -7.68
N ALA A 74 -22.22 -1.52 -7.86
CA ALA A 74 -21.09 -2.43 -7.74
C ALA A 74 -20.00 -2.12 -8.79
N LEU A 75 -20.38 -1.85 -10.04
CA LEU A 75 -19.46 -1.45 -11.11
C LEU A 75 -18.78 -0.10 -10.81
N VAL A 76 -19.51 0.88 -10.29
CA VAL A 76 -18.96 2.17 -9.87
C VAL A 76 -17.99 2.00 -8.70
N LEU A 77 -18.32 1.20 -7.71
CA LEU A 77 -17.44 0.91 -6.56
C LEU A 77 -16.19 0.11 -6.95
N LEU A 78 -16.30 -0.78 -7.93
CA LEU A 78 -15.16 -1.54 -8.48
C LEU A 78 -14.34 -0.73 -9.50
N ALA A 79 -14.93 0.26 -10.13
CA ALA A 79 -14.30 1.11 -11.15
C ALA A 79 -13.77 2.44 -10.60
N THR A 80 -13.95 2.74 -9.30
CA THR A 80 -13.31 3.92 -8.70
C THR A 80 -11.79 3.67 -8.64
N PRO A 81 -11.00 4.31 -9.51
CA PRO A 81 -9.55 4.21 -9.41
C PRO A 81 -9.16 4.78 -8.06
N LEU A 82 -8.23 4.10 -7.37
CA LEU A 82 -7.58 4.66 -6.19
C LEU A 82 -7.09 6.07 -6.55
N ALA A 83 -7.34 7.04 -5.69
CA ALA A 83 -6.82 8.39 -5.94
C ALA A 83 -5.29 8.29 -6.13
N PRO A 84 -4.68 9.06 -7.05
CA PRO A 84 -3.24 9.01 -7.28
C PRO A 84 -2.40 9.10 -6.00
N GLN A 85 -2.91 9.81 -5.00
CA GLN A 85 -2.31 9.95 -3.68
C GLN A 85 -2.35 8.65 -2.86
N ASP A 86 -3.38 7.84 -3.04
CA ASP A 86 -3.51 6.53 -2.36
C ASP A 86 -2.55 5.50 -2.96
N MET A 87 -2.35 5.52 -4.27
CA MET A 87 -1.36 4.68 -4.94
C MET A 87 0.06 5.05 -4.51
N LEU A 88 0.34 6.35 -4.36
CA LEU A 88 1.64 6.81 -3.90
C LEU A 88 1.88 6.47 -2.42
N ALA A 89 0.87 6.59 -1.56
CA ALA A 89 0.94 6.17 -0.17
C ALA A 89 1.24 4.67 -0.03
N GLU A 90 0.62 3.83 -0.88
CA GLU A 90 0.89 2.40 -0.95
C GLU A 90 2.34 2.12 -1.38
N ALA A 91 2.82 2.80 -2.43
CA ALA A 91 4.19 2.67 -2.91
C ALA A 91 5.22 3.09 -1.85
N VAL A 92 5.00 4.20 -1.16
CA VAL A 92 5.85 4.69 -0.06
C VAL A 92 5.90 3.67 1.08
N THR A 93 4.75 3.15 1.51
CA THR A 93 4.68 2.13 2.56
C THR A 93 5.39 0.85 2.12
N GLY A 94 5.14 0.37 0.92
CA GLY A 94 5.80 -0.81 0.37
C GLY A 94 7.33 -0.67 0.28
N ASN A 95 7.83 0.50 -0.10
CA ASN A 95 9.28 0.77 -0.13
C ASN A 95 9.88 0.83 1.28
N HIS A 96 9.16 1.41 2.25
CA HIS A 96 9.58 1.38 3.64
C HIS A 96 9.71 -0.06 4.15
N VAL A 97 8.68 -0.87 4.00
CA VAL A 97 8.68 -2.27 4.44
C VAL A 97 9.83 -3.05 3.79
N ARG A 98 10.02 -2.92 2.46
CA ARG A 98 11.13 -3.59 1.76
C ARG A 98 12.48 -3.16 2.31
N SER A 99 12.68 -1.90 2.65
CA SER A 99 13.94 -1.41 3.20
C SER A 99 14.27 -2.00 4.57
N LEU A 100 13.26 -2.39 5.34
CA LEU A 100 13.44 -3.03 6.64
C LEU A 100 13.75 -4.53 6.53
N MET A 101 13.36 -5.19 5.43
CA MET A 101 13.43 -6.66 5.29
C MET A 101 14.83 -7.19 4.96
N ALA A 102 15.68 -6.40 4.35
CA ALA A 102 17.02 -6.80 3.97
C ALA A 102 18.02 -5.75 4.46
N SER A 103 19.32 -6.03 4.43
CA SER A 103 20.39 -5.07 4.76
C SER A 103 20.45 -3.89 3.77
N HIS A 104 19.29 -3.36 3.37
CA HIS A 104 19.11 -2.38 2.30
C HIS A 104 18.49 -1.07 2.82
N LEU A 105 18.72 -0.79 4.09
CA LEU A 105 18.17 0.40 4.72
C LEU A 105 18.82 1.68 4.17
N ALA A 106 20.12 1.64 3.91
CA ALA A 106 20.90 2.78 3.39
C ALA A 106 22.03 2.31 2.46
N ASP A 107 22.20 2.99 1.34
CA ASP A 107 23.35 2.81 0.42
C ASP A 107 24.58 3.57 0.93
N VAL A 108 24.35 4.69 1.62
CA VAL A 108 25.35 5.42 2.39
C VAL A 108 24.93 5.44 3.85
N ALA A 109 25.65 4.71 4.67
CA ALA A 109 25.44 4.69 6.12
C ALA A 109 26.31 5.75 6.77
N SER A 110 25.71 6.83 7.25
CA SER A 110 26.39 7.93 7.94
C SER A 110 25.41 8.74 8.74
N THR A 111 25.83 9.20 9.92
CA THR A 111 25.08 10.16 10.74
C THR A 111 25.42 11.61 10.35
N ASP A 112 26.43 11.80 9.53
CA ASP A 112 26.87 13.13 9.12
C ASP A 112 26.18 13.57 7.81
N GLN A 113 25.43 14.65 7.91
CA GLN A 113 24.76 15.27 6.76
C GLN A 113 25.75 15.73 5.67
N HIS A 114 27.01 16.06 6.05
CA HIS A 114 28.06 16.47 5.13
C HIS A 114 28.63 15.29 4.34
N THR A 115 28.35 14.06 4.76
CA THR A 115 28.64 12.84 4.03
C THR A 115 27.44 12.41 3.17
N VAL A 116 26.24 12.39 3.77
CA VAL A 116 25.02 11.91 3.11
C VAL A 116 24.57 12.83 1.98
N LYS A 117 24.57 14.14 2.19
CA LYS A 117 24.11 15.10 1.17
C LYS A 117 24.97 15.07 -0.10
N PRO A 118 26.32 15.13 -0.05
CA PRO A 118 27.17 15.03 -1.24
C PRO A 118 27.07 13.66 -1.94
N TRP A 119 26.76 12.60 -1.22
CA TRP A 119 26.61 11.27 -1.82
C TRP A 119 25.52 11.22 -2.89
N PHE A 120 24.47 12.03 -2.75
CA PHE A 120 23.42 12.16 -3.76
C PHE A 120 23.87 12.96 -5.00
N ALA A 121 24.93 13.76 -4.88
CA ALA A 121 25.42 14.57 -6.01
C ALA A 121 25.91 13.65 -7.14
N GLY A 122 25.48 13.94 -8.37
CA GLY A 122 25.78 13.13 -9.55
C GLY A 122 24.96 11.83 -9.69
N LYS A 123 24.10 11.52 -8.71
CA LYS A 123 23.17 10.37 -8.75
C LYS A 123 21.72 10.83 -8.95
N LEU A 124 21.41 12.05 -8.53
CA LEU A 124 20.12 12.71 -8.72
C LEU A 124 20.33 14.03 -9.47
N ASP A 125 19.34 14.45 -10.22
CA ASP A 125 19.25 15.75 -10.89
C ASP A 125 18.83 16.90 -9.97
N PHE A 126 18.64 16.60 -8.68
CA PHE A 126 18.29 17.55 -7.62
C PHE A 126 19.11 17.27 -6.35
N SER A 127 19.17 18.25 -5.45
CA SER A 127 19.82 18.09 -4.14
C SER A 127 18.79 17.99 -3.04
N PRO A 128 18.63 16.80 -2.39
CA PRO A 128 17.69 16.65 -1.29
C PRO A 128 18.13 17.49 -0.08
N PRO A 129 17.19 18.07 0.68
CA PRO A 129 17.51 18.73 1.93
C PRO A 129 17.84 17.67 3.00
N VAL A 130 19.10 17.53 3.35
CA VAL A 130 19.60 16.64 4.40
C VAL A 130 19.87 17.47 5.64
N VAL A 131 19.20 17.14 6.73
CA VAL A 131 19.31 17.85 8.03
C VAL A 131 19.56 16.79 9.11
N ASP A 132 20.50 17.04 10.01
CA ASP A 132 20.63 16.25 11.22
C ASP A 132 19.69 16.80 12.30
N LEU A 133 18.90 15.89 12.86
CA LEU A 133 17.95 16.16 13.97
C LEU A 133 18.31 15.31 15.20
N ALA A 134 19.58 14.94 15.39
CA ALA A 134 20.02 14.12 16.53
C ALA A 134 19.72 14.79 17.87
N ALA A 135 19.90 16.12 17.94
CA ALA A 135 19.61 16.89 19.15
C ALA A 135 18.12 16.89 19.53
N GLU A 136 17.24 16.68 18.55
CA GLU A 136 15.78 16.61 18.70
C GLU A 136 15.28 15.15 18.85
N GLY A 137 16.19 14.17 18.94
CA GLY A 137 15.86 12.75 19.12
C GLY A 137 15.63 11.98 17.83
N PHE A 138 15.92 12.58 16.67
CA PHE A 138 15.78 11.94 15.34
C PHE A 138 17.13 11.92 14.59
N PRO A 139 18.12 11.15 15.05
CA PRO A 139 19.42 11.07 14.37
C PRO A 139 19.26 10.57 12.93
N LEU A 140 19.95 11.23 12.01
CA LEU A 140 20.18 10.71 10.66
C LEU A 140 21.03 9.43 10.76
N THR A 141 20.72 8.41 9.97
CA THR A 141 21.50 7.16 9.94
C THR A 141 22.00 6.83 8.54
N GLY A 142 21.54 7.55 7.52
CA GLY A 142 22.02 7.36 6.17
C GLY A 142 21.04 7.81 5.10
N GLY A 143 21.34 7.39 3.88
CA GLY A 143 20.48 7.64 2.72
C GLY A 143 20.66 6.57 1.65
N ARG A 144 19.69 6.47 0.76
CA ARG A 144 19.71 5.59 -0.41
C ARG A 144 18.99 6.22 -1.59
N LEU A 145 19.24 5.69 -2.77
CA LEU A 145 18.35 5.90 -3.90
C LEU A 145 17.16 4.96 -3.80
N ASP A 146 16.00 5.46 -4.19
CA ASP A 146 14.79 4.64 -4.27
C ASP A 146 14.01 5.00 -5.53
N TYR A 147 13.00 4.22 -5.87
CA TYR A 147 12.18 4.42 -7.06
C TYR A 147 10.71 4.45 -6.69
N LEU A 148 10.06 5.59 -6.90
CA LEU A 148 8.65 5.81 -6.57
C LEU A 148 7.93 6.47 -7.75
N ASP A 149 6.79 5.94 -8.12
CA ASP A 149 5.92 6.54 -9.11
C ASP A 149 6.64 6.93 -10.42
N GLY A 150 7.46 6.00 -10.94
CA GLY A 150 8.16 6.18 -12.21
C GLY A 150 9.39 7.09 -12.16
N ARG A 151 9.87 7.47 -10.97
CA ARG A 151 11.01 8.39 -10.81
C ARG A 151 12.00 7.92 -9.74
N THR A 152 13.25 8.32 -9.90
CA THR A 152 14.27 8.15 -8.86
C THR A 152 14.05 9.21 -7.78
N VAL A 153 14.11 8.80 -6.51
CA VAL A 153 13.90 9.64 -5.34
C VAL A 153 15.03 9.49 -4.35
N ALA A 154 15.30 10.54 -3.56
CA ALA A 154 16.16 10.43 -2.39
C ALA A 154 15.37 9.84 -1.22
N ALA A 155 15.87 8.80 -0.58
CA ALA A 155 15.36 8.27 0.67
C ALA A 155 16.38 8.54 1.78
N LEU A 156 16.03 9.39 2.73
CA LEU A 156 16.80 9.64 3.94
C LEU A 156 16.29 8.76 5.05
N VAL A 157 17.19 8.24 5.85
CA VAL A 157 16.88 7.32 6.93
C VAL A 157 17.19 7.96 8.27
N TYR A 158 16.17 8.10 9.08
CA TYR A 158 16.26 8.59 10.45
C TYR A 158 15.81 7.51 11.43
N ARG A 159 16.09 7.71 12.71
CA ARG A 159 15.60 6.85 13.78
C ARG A 159 14.95 7.66 14.90
N SER A 160 14.03 7.02 15.62
CA SER A 160 13.54 7.44 16.92
C SER A 160 13.51 6.20 17.80
N GLY A 161 14.49 6.04 18.68
CA GLY A 161 14.70 4.80 19.41
C GLY A 161 14.86 3.60 18.47
N PRO A 162 14.03 2.53 18.62
CA PRO A 162 14.07 1.37 17.73
C PRO A 162 13.40 1.62 16.36
N HIS A 163 12.59 2.66 16.25
CA HIS A 163 11.79 2.93 15.08
C HIS A 163 12.59 3.57 13.94
N VAL A 164 12.33 3.17 12.72
CA VAL A 164 12.93 3.72 11.52
C VAL A 164 11.96 4.69 10.85
N ILE A 165 12.45 5.86 10.46
CA ILE A 165 11.71 6.82 9.64
C ILE A 165 12.40 6.88 8.28
N ASN A 166 11.67 6.55 7.22
CA ASN A 166 12.12 6.82 5.86
C ASN A 166 11.47 8.12 5.38
N LEU A 167 12.30 9.05 4.95
CA LEU A 167 11.88 10.33 4.39
C LEU A 167 12.28 10.40 2.93
N PHE A 168 11.29 10.38 2.04
CA PHE A 168 11.47 10.44 0.59
C PHE A 168 11.35 11.86 0.10
N TYR A 169 12.27 12.28 -0.80
CA TYR A 169 12.28 13.59 -1.44
C TYR A 169 12.37 13.45 -2.96
N TRP A 170 11.62 14.30 -3.66
CA TRP A 170 11.75 14.55 -5.09
C TRP A 170 11.22 15.92 -5.45
N PRO A 171 11.57 16.50 -6.62
CA PRO A 171 11.04 17.79 -7.06
C PRO A 171 9.50 17.76 -7.19
N ALA A 172 8.84 18.77 -6.65
CA ALA A 172 7.41 18.97 -6.82
C ALA A 172 7.12 19.51 -8.22
N ALA A 173 6.16 18.91 -8.91
CA ALA A 173 5.84 19.25 -10.31
C ALA A 173 5.42 20.72 -10.50
N ASP A 174 4.80 21.33 -9.47
CA ASP A 174 4.24 22.68 -9.50
C ASP A 174 4.88 23.66 -8.51
N ALA A 175 5.99 23.26 -7.88
CA ALA A 175 6.75 24.04 -6.89
C ALA A 175 5.91 24.65 -5.75
N ARG A 176 4.68 24.17 -5.55
CA ARG A 176 3.77 24.70 -4.52
C ARG A 176 4.20 24.27 -3.13
N THR A 177 4.02 25.17 -2.18
CA THR A 177 4.06 24.81 -0.76
C THR A 177 2.71 24.19 -0.38
N ALA A 178 2.75 22.98 0.20
CA ALA A 178 1.57 22.31 0.71
C ALA A 178 1.72 22.00 2.19
N ALA A 179 0.66 22.24 2.95
CA ALA A 179 0.60 21.87 4.36
C ALA A 179 0.75 20.38 4.57
N PRO A 180 1.24 19.92 5.74
CA PRO A 180 1.31 18.51 6.06
C PRO A 180 -0.06 17.85 6.01
N ALA A 181 -0.14 16.70 5.32
CA ALA A 181 -1.30 15.84 5.31
C ALA A 181 -0.90 14.47 5.85
N PHE A 182 -1.68 13.96 6.78
CA PHE A 182 -1.43 12.72 7.52
C PHE A 182 -2.35 11.61 7.02
N SER A 183 -1.84 10.39 7.02
CA SER A 183 -2.62 9.18 6.72
C SER A 183 -1.99 7.97 7.41
N THR A 184 -2.75 6.88 7.51
CA THR A 184 -2.26 5.60 8.04
C THR A 184 -2.49 4.52 6.99
N ARG A 185 -1.48 3.68 6.76
CA ARG A 185 -1.55 2.55 5.84
C ARG A 185 -0.88 1.33 6.46
N GLN A 186 -1.56 0.20 6.52
CA GLN A 186 -1.01 -1.07 7.00
C GLN A 186 -0.31 -0.98 8.37
N GLY A 187 -0.81 -0.10 9.26
CA GLY A 187 -0.20 0.13 10.58
C GLY A 187 0.92 1.16 10.62
N TYR A 188 1.40 1.64 9.46
CA TYR A 188 2.39 2.72 9.39
C TYR A 188 1.72 4.08 9.31
N GLN A 189 2.33 5.06 9.98
CA GLN A 189 1.96 6.47 9.87
C GLN A 189 2.70 7.11 8.70
N LEU A 190 1.98 7.91 7.93
CA LEU A 190 2.53 8.66 6.81
C LEU A 190 2.23 10.15 6.99
N VAL A 191 3.19 10.97 6.63
CA VAL A 191 3.00 12.41 6.51
C VAL A 191 3.62 12.88 5.20
N ARG A 192 2.91 13.72 4.46
CA ARG A 192 3.38 14.32 3.21
C ARG A 192 3.25 15.83 3.27
N TRP A 193 4.19 16.53 2.65
CA TRP A 193 4.16 17.98 2.48
C TRP A 193 4.94 18.37 1.22
N ALA A 194 4.78 19.62 0.79
CA ALA A 194 5.64 20.21 -0.24
C ALA A 194 6.20 21.54 0.27
N GLN A 195 7.50 21.76 0.08
CA GLN A 195 8.19 22.96 0.50
C GLN A 195 9.49 23.15 -0.29
N GLY A 196 9.81 24.40 -0.62
CA GLY A 196 11.06 24.72 -1.32
C GLY A 196 11.21 24.04 -2.68
N GLY A 197 10.11 23.82 -3.40
CA GLY A 197 10.11 23.10 -4.67
C GLY A 197 10.25 21.58 -4.54
N MET A 198 10.24 21.04 -3.33
CA MET A 198 10.39 19.61 -3.07
C MET A 198 9.09 19.03 -2.50
N GLN A 199 8.72 17.87 -2.99
CA GLN A 199 7.75 16.98 -2.36
C GLN A 199 8.45 16.09 -1.34
N ALA A 200 7.85 15.95 -0.17
CA ALA A 200 8.35 15.11 0.91
C ALA A 200 7.27 14.13 1.39
N TRP A 201 7.71 12.89 1.67
CA TRP A 201 6.90 11.87 2.30
C TRP A 201 7.70 11.17 3.38
N ALA A 202 7.24 11.22 4.62
CA ALA A 202 7.81 10.44 5.71
C ALA A 202 6.88 9.29 6.08
N VAL A 203 7.46 8.13 6.38
CA VAL A 203 6.75 6.91 6.79
C VAL A 203 7.49 6.24 7.93
N SER A 204 6.74 5.76 8.92
CA SER A 204 7.29 5.06 10.09
C SER A 204 6.18 4.29 10.82
N ASP A 205 6.56 3.34 11.65
CA ASP A 205 5.74 2.68 12.67
C ASP A 205 5.63 3.47 13.99
N LEU A 206 6.19 4.69 14.04
CA LEU A 206 6.02 5.64 15.15
C LEU A 206 4.55 5.99 15.38
N ASN A 207 4.23 6.45 16.57
CA ASN A 207 2.93 7.07 16.80
C ASN A 207 2.78 8.39 15.99
N ALA A 208 1.54 8.76 15.72
CA ALA A 208 1.24 9.91 14.86
C ALA A 208 1.81 11.24 15.39
N ALA A 209 1.84 11.45 16.72
CA ALA A 209 2.34 12.69 17.31
C ALA A 209 3.86 12.84 17.12
N GLU A 210 4.62 11.75 17.27
CA GLU A 210 6.07 11.76 17.07
C GLU A 210 6.43 11.99 15.61
N LEU A 211 5.73 11.32 14.67
CA LEU A 211 5.96 11.55 13.24
C LEU A 211 5.56 12.97 12.82
N GLN A 212 4.53 13.53 13.44
CA GLN A 212 4.14 14.94 13.27
C GLN A 212 5.21 15.89 13.75
N ASN A 213 5.81 15.63 14.93
CA ASN A 213 6.91 16.41 15.46
C ASN A 213 8.13 16.35 14.52
N PHE A 214 8.52 15.17 14.08
CA PHE A 214 9.58 14.98 13.09
C PHE A 214 9.33 15.83 11.81
N ALA A 215 8.14 15.74 11.23
CA ALA A 215 7.79 16.49 10.03
C ALA A 215 7.82 18.02 10.26
N SER A 216 7.43 18.47 11.44
CA SER A 216 7.47 19.89 11.80
C SER A 216 8.89 20.42 11.91
N LEU A 217 9.76 19.68 12.58
CA LEU A 217 11.20 19.98 12.68
C LEU A 217 11.88 20.00 11.32
N MET A 218 11.62 18.99 10.49
CA MET A 218 12.17 18.94 9.13
C MET A 218 11.74 20.15 8.30
N ARG A 219 10.48 20.53 8.36
CA ARG A 219 9.95 21.69 7.65
C ARG A 219 10.56 23.01 8.13
N GLU A 220 10.72 23.17 9.43
CA GLU A 220 11.34 24.35 10.03
C GLU A 220 12.79 24.50 9.57
N ARG A 221 13.58 23.44 9.65
CA ARG A 221 15.01 23.45 9.29
C ARG A 221 15.25 23.57 7.77
N THR A 222 14.27 23.18 6.95
CA THR A 222 14.37 23.25 5.47
C THR A 222 13.62 24.45 4.89
N ALA A 223 13.03 25.30 5.74
CA ALA A 223 12.35 26.51 5.29
C ALA A 223 13.35 27.44 4.56
N PRO A 224 12.99 27.97 3.39
CA PRO A 224 13.80 28.99 2.77
C PRO A 224 13.94 30.19 3.72
N PRO A 225 15.11 30.84 3.74
CA PRO A 225 15.29 32.02 4.56
C PRO A 225 14.21 33.05 4.21
N VAL A 226 13.51 33.53 5.21
CA VAL A 226 12.53 34.59 5.03
C VAL A 226 13.28 35.80 4.48
N ALA A 227 12.99 36.20 3.23
CA ALA A 227 13.53 37.44 2.69
C ALA A 227 13.12 38.56 3.65
N ARG A 228 14.09 39.12 4.37
CA ARG A 228 13.85 40.32 5.16
C ARG A 228 13.62 41.47 4.18
N PRO A 229 12.56 42.27 4.39
CA PRO A 229 12.27 43.42 3.54
C PRO A 229 13.39 44.49 3.59
#